data_940233739df456e1c7f2e2a2ead1f595
#
_entry.id   940233739df456e1c7f2e2a2ead1f595
#
_cell.length_a   1.000
_cell.length_b   1.000
_cell.length_c   1.000
_cell.angle_alpha   90.00
_cell.angle_beta   90.00
_cell.angle_gamma   90.00
#
_symmetry.space_group_name_H-M   'P 1'
#
loop_
_entity.id
_entity.type
_entity.pdbx_description
1 polymer ?
#
loop_
_entity_poly.entity_id
_entity_poly.type
_entity_poly.pdbx_seq_one_letter_code
_entity_poly.pdbx_strand_id
1 'polypeptide(L)'
;MSLNMNNVSYIYQPKTPYEFKAINNISLTFEQGHYYAIVGQTGSGKSTLIQHINALLKPTNGSIEFNEKRIDRKTKDKFLRPIRKHVGMVFQFPESQLFEDTVEKEIEFGPKNFNMNVQKVKDTAFDMLLELGFSRNVMSLSDRK
;
A
#
# COMPACT_ATOMS: atom_id res chain seq x y z
N MET A 1 12.02 -2.07 12.24
CA MET A 1 10.81 -2.52 11.55
C MET A 1 11.25 -3.35 10.35
N SER A 2 10.75 -4.57 10.18
CA SER A 2 11.11 -5.42 9.04
C SER A 2 9.83 -6.05 8.48
N LEU A 3 9.87 -6.35 7.19
CA LEU A 3 8.84 -7.12 6.51
C LEU A 3 9.52 -8.35 5.89
N ASN A 4 9.09 -9.54 6.31
CA ASN A 4 9.63 -10.80 5.82
C ASN A 4 8.55 -11.54 5.02
N MET A 5 8.87 -11.96 3.83
CA MET A 5 8.07 -12.85 3.01
C MET A 5 8.67 -14.26 3.09
N ASN A 6 7.87 -15.25 3.47
CA ASN A 6 8.30 -16.62 3.68
C ASN A 6 7.55 -17.56 2.72
N ASN A 7 8.24 -18.04 1.68
CA ASN A 7 7.71 -18.98 0.69
C ASN A 7 6.37 -18.53 0.09
N VAL A 8 6.24 -17.23 -0.20
CA VAL A 8 5.00 -16.63 -0.69
C VAL A 8 4.72 -17.06 -2.12
N SER A 9 3.54 -17.61 -2.32
CA SER A 9 2.97 -17.87 -3.65
C SER A 9 1.59 -17.25 -3.75
N TYR A 10 1.25 -16.75 -4.94
CA TYR A 10 -0.06 -16.19 -5.20
C TYR A 10 -0.61 -16.64 -6.56
N ILE A 11 -1.86 -17.08 -6.54
CA ILE A 11 -2.59 -17.57 -7.70
C ILE A 11 -3.85 -16.73 -7.84
N TYR A 12 -3.99 -16.07 -8.99
CA TYR A 12 -5.25 -15.42 -9.38
C TYR A 12 -6.25 -16.47 -9.83
N GLN A 13 -7.52 -16.30 -9.46
CA GLN A 13 -8.66 -17.14 -9.86
C GLN A 13 -8.38 -18.66 -9.73
N PRO A 14 -7.94 -19.11 -8.54
CA PRO A 14 -7.59 -20.53 -8.38
C PRO A 14 -8.79 -21.43 -8.65
N LYS A 15 -8.54 -22.59 -9.25
CA LYS A 15 -9.54 -23.59 -9.63
C LYS A 15 -10.53 -23.15 -10.73
N THR A 16 -10.15 -22.19 -11.55
CA THR A 16 -10.90 -21.76 -12.72
C THR A 16 -10.07 -21.97 -14.00
N PRO A 17 -10.67 -21.95 -15.21
CA PRO A 17 -9.92 -21.96 -16.47
C PRO A 17 -8.96 -20.77 -16.65
N TYR A 18 -9.12 -19.71 -15.87
CA TYR A 18 -8.30 -18.50 -15.89
C TYR A 18 -7.29 -18.46 -14.75
N GLU A 19 -6.95 -19.61 -14.18
CA GLU A 19 -5.96 -19.70 -13.12
C GLU A 19 -4.59 -19.22 -13.60
N PHE A 20 -4.01 -18.25 -12.90
CA PHE A 20 -2.70 -17.70 -13.21
C PHE A 20 -1.85 -17.57 -11.94
N LYS A 21 -0.71 -18.25 -11.90
CA LYS A 21 0.27 -18.15 -10.82
C LYS A 21 1.15 -16.92 -11.06
N ALA A 22 0.92 -15.84 -10.32
CA ALA A 22 1.64 -14.59 -10.46
C ALA A 22 2.92 -14.55 -9.62
N ILE A 23 2.95 -15.21 -8.46
CA ILE A 23 4.10 -15.33 -7.56
C ILE A 23 4.29 -16.81 -7.22
N ASN A 24 5.55 -17.26 -7.25
CA ASN A 24 5.89 -18.64 -6.97
C ASN A 24 7.04 -18.74 -5.99
N ASN A 25 6.74 -19.12 -4.75
CA ASN A 25 7.71 -19.45 -3.69
C ASN A 25 8.77 -18.37 -3.46
N ILE A 26 8.33 -17.12 -3.28
CA ILE A 26 9.23 -15.98 -3.05
C ILE A 26 9.50 -15.83 -1.56
N SER A 27 10.78 -15.76 -1.19
CA SER A 27 11.25 -15.39 0.15
C SER A 27 12.14 -14.17 0.06
N LEU A 28 11.75 -13.09 0.73
CA LEU A 28 12.42 -11.80 0.71
C LEU A 28 12.30 -11.12 2.07
N THR A 29 13.31 -10.35 2.42
CA THR A 29 13.30 -9.48 3.60
C THR A 29 13.47 -8.03 3.17
N PHE A 30 12.61 -7.17 3.69
CA PHE A 30 12.71 -5.71 3.52
C PHE A 30 13.06 -5.10 4.88
N GLU A 31 14.22 -4.51 4.96
CA GLU A 31 14.70 -3.85 6.19
C GLU A 31 14.35 -2.36 6.18
N GLN A 32 14.11 -1.82 7.36
CA GLN A 32 13.84 -0.40 7.51
C GLN A 32 15.06 0.43 7.13
N GLY A 33 14.81 1.59 6.47
CA GLY A 33 15.87 2.52 6.10
C GLY A 33 16.58 2.18 4.79
N HIS A 34 16.12 1.15 4.07
CA HIS A 34 16.69 0.77 2.78
C HIS A 34 15.72 1.07 1.63
N TYR A 35 16.29 1.39 0.47
CA TYR A 35 15.56 1.46 -0.80
C TYR A 35 15.71 0.14 -1.55
N TYR A 36 14.59 -0.39 -2.05
CA TYR A 36 14.57 -1.60 -2.85
C TYR A 36 13.98 -1.32 -4.22
N ALA A 37 14.65 -1.77 -5.27
CA ALA A 37 14.15 -1.73 -6.64
C ALA A 37 13.75 -3.12 -7.09
N ILE A 38 12.51 -3.27 -7.59
CA ILE A 38 12.01 -4.53 -8.17
C ILE A 38 11.98 -4.35 -9.68
N VAL A 39 12.85 -5.08 -10.38
CA VAL A 39 13.04 -5.00 -11.83
C VAL A 39 12.56 -6.29 -12.49
N GLY A 40 12.00 -6.19 -13.68
CA GLY A 40 11.51 -7.34 -14.46
C GLY A 40 10.57 -6.92 -15.57
N GLN A 41 10.29 -7.84 -16.48
CA GLN A 41 9.39 -7.63 -17.62
C GLN A 41 7.94 -7.38 -17.16
N THR A 42 7.12 -6.82 -18.06
CA THR A 42 5.67 -6.73 -17.84
C THR A 42 5.09 -8.12 -17.62
N GLY A 43 4.20 -8.26 -16.64
CA GLY A 43 3.61 -9.57 -16.28
C GLY A 43 4.47 -10.43 -15.35
N SER A 44 5.69 -10.02 -14.94
CA SER A 44 6.55 -10.81 -14.05
C SER A 44 6.13 -10.84 -12.57
N GLY A 45 4.98 -10.27 -12.21
CA GLY A 45 4.45 -10.32 -10.85
C GLY A 45 4.87 -9.16 -9.93
N LYS A 46 5.59 -8.14 -10.42
CA LYS A 46 6.05 -6.99 -9.61
C LYS A 46 4.91 -6.30 -8.85
N SER A 47 3.86 -5.91 -9.55
CA SER A 47 2.70 -5.24 -8.93
C SER A 47 2.00 -6.15 -7.93
N THR A 48 1.90 -7.45 -8.22
CA THR A 48 1.35 -8.44 -7.30
C THR A 48 2.20 -8.55 -6.04
N LEU A 49 3.53 -8.55 -6.17
CA LEU A 49 4.43 -8.58 -5.03
C LEU A 49 4.26 -7.34 -4.14
N ILE A 50 4.22 -6.14 -4.72
CA ILE A 50 4.01 -4.88 -4.00
C ILE A 50 2.66 -4.89 -3.26
N GLN A 51 1.60 -5.41 -3.87
CA GLN A 51 0.28 -5.52 -3.23
C GLN A 51 0.26 -6.49 -2.04
N HIS A 52 1.20 -7.42 -1.96
CA HIS A 52 1.39 -8.25 -0.76
C HIS A 52 2.11 -7.49 0.37
N ILE A 53 3.02 -6.58 0.03
CA ILE A 53 3.78 -5.79 1.02
C ILE A 53 2.84 -4.90 1.85
N ASN A 54 1.84 -4.27 1.25
CA ASN A 54 0.86 -3.46 1.97
C ASN A 54 -0.38 -4.24 2.43
N ALA A 55 -0.34 -5.58 2.31
CA ALA A 55 -1.45 -6.48 2.66
C ALA A 55 -2.77 -6.17 1.91
N LEU A 56 -2.70 -5.64 0.68
CA LEU A 56 -3.84 -5.54 -0.22
C LEU A 56 -4.23 -6.94 -0.74
N LEU A 57 -3.23 -7.78 -1.03
CA LEU A 57 -3.40 -9.19 -1.32
C LEU A 57 -2.87 -10.06 -0.17
N LYS A 58 -3.52 -11.20 0.06
CA LYS A 58 -3.07 -12.24 0.98
C LYS A 58 -2.46 -13.39 0.19
N PRO A 59 -1.35 -13.98 0.63
CA PRO A 59 -0.73 -15.09 -0.09
C PRO A 59 -1.66 -16.29 -0.19
N THR A 60 -1.62 -17.00 -1.31
CA THR A 60 -2.31 -18.29 -1.48
C THR A 60 -1.60 -19.36 -0.64
N ASN A 61 -0.26 -19.34 -0.64
CA ASN A 61 0.60 -20.17 0.19
C ASN A 61 1.75 -19.32 0.76
N GLY A 62 2.35 -19.79 1.85
CA GLY A 62 3.39 -19.06 2.59
C GLY A 62 2.81 -18.03 3.54
N SER A 63 3.63 -17.10 3.98
CA SER A 63 3.25 -16.05 4.91
C SER A 63 4.10 -14.80 4.75
N ILE A 64 3.55 -13.69 5.22
CA ILE A 64 4.24 -12.40 5.33
C ILE A 64 4.26 -12.04 6.81
N GLU A 65 5.41 -11.63 7.31
CA GLU A 65 5.56 -11.16 8.69
C GLU A 65 5.88 -9.67 8.68
N PHE A 66 5.10 -8.90 9.41
CA PHE A 66 5.26 -7.48 9.61
C PHE A 66 5.27 -7.17 11.10
N ASN A 67 6.43 -6.75 11.64
CA ASN A 67 6.59 -6.49 13.08
C ASN A 67 5.99 -7.62 13.93
N GLU A 68 6.47 -8.86 13.74
CA GLU A 68 6.02 -10.06 14.45
C GLU A 68 4.57 -10.50 14.18
N LYS A 69 3.83 -9.76 13.35
CA LYS A 69 2.48 -10.13 12.94
C LYS A 69 2.52 -10.93 11.65
N ARG A 70 2.06 -12.17 11.72
CA ARG A 70 1.99 -13.07 10.58
C ARG A 70 0.69 -12.88 9.80
N ILE A 71 0.83 -12.78 8.49
CA ILE A 71 -0.25 -12.72 7.50
C ILE A 71 -0.15 -13.95 6.63
N ASP A 72 -1.24 -14.68 6.52
CA ASP A 72 -1.40 -15.81 5.62
C ASP A 72 -2.79 -15.77 4.98
N ARG A 73 -3.14 -16.80 4.20
CA ARG A 73 -4.43 -16.95 3.53
C ARG A 73 -5.63 -16.84 4.50
N LYS A 74 -5.48 -17.31 5.74
CA LYS A 74 -6.58 -17.37 6.74
C LYS A 74 -6.72 -16.09 7.55
N THR A 75 -5.78 -15.17 7.44
CA THR A 75 -5.78 -13.92 8.20
C THR A 75 -7.01 -13.09 7.87
N LYS A 76 -7.79 -12.73 8.89
CA LYS A 76 -8.99 -11.89 8.73
C LYS A 76 -8.61 -10.44 8.44
N ASP A 77 -9.37 -9.74 7.61
CA ASP A 77 -9.07 -8.38 7.13
C ASP A 77 -8.91 -7.34 8.24
N LYS A 78 -9.62 -7.52 9.37
CA LYS A 78 -9.45 -6.64 10.53
C LYS A 78 -8.02 -6.60 11.08
N PHE A 79 -7.22 -7.68 10.90
CA PHE A 79 -5.83 -7.74 11.33
C PHE A 79 -4.86 -7.12 10.31
N LEU A 80 -5.31 -6.79 9.10
CA LEU A 80 -4.51 -6.14 8.06
C LEU A 80 -4.51 -4.61 8.21
N ARG A 81 -5.50 -4.05 8.88
CA ARG A 81 -5.64 -2.60 9.07
C ARG A 81 -4.40 -1.92 9.70
N PRO A 82 -3.75 -2.50 10.75
CA PRO A 82 -2.53 -1.91 11.31
C PRO A 82 -1.38 -1.87 10.30
N ILE A 83 -1.29 -2.83 9.39
CA ILE A 83 -0.24 -2.88 8.37
C ILE A 83 -0.48 -1.77 7.34
N ARG A 84 -1.69 -1.67 6.80
CA ARG A 84 -2.09 -0.63 5.85
C ARG A 84 -1.91 0.79 6.41
N LYS A 85 -1.96 0.96 7.73
CA LYS A 85 -1.66 2.22 8.39
C LYS A 85 -0.17 2.62 8.28
N HIS A 86 0.74 1.64 8.23
CA HIS A 86 2.18 1.86 8.24
C HIS A 86 2.83 1.71 6.86
N VAL A 87 2.16 1.05 5.93
CA VAL A 87 2.68 0.79 4.58
C VAL A 87 1.79 1.48 3.57
N GLY A 88 2.15 2.70 3.20
CA GLY A 88 1.52 3.44 2.10
C GLY A 88 1.87 2.80 0.75
N MET A 89 0.98 2.94 -0.22
CA MET A 89 1.19 2.47 -1.59
C MET A 89 0.70 3.52 -2.59
N VAL A 90 1.53 3.79 -3.58
CA VAL A 90 1.16 4.60 -4.74
C VAL A 90 1.06 3.68 -5.95
N PHE A 91 -0.04 3.76 -6.68
CA PHE A 91 -0.27 2.95 -7.89
C PHE A 91 0.28 3.67 -9.12
N GLN A 92 0.29 2.96 -10.25
CA GLN A 92 0.83 3.47 -11.51
C GLN A 92 0.10 4.72 -12.04
N PHE A 93 -1.20 4.83 -11.76
CA PHE A 93 -2.05 5.97 -12.12
C PHE A 93 -2.68 6.55 -10.85
N PRO A 94 -1.90 7.30 -10.04
CA PRO A 94 -2.36 7.76 -8.72
C PRO A 94 -3.53 8.73 -8.81
N GLU A 95 -3.65 9.49 -9.91
CA GLU A 95 -4.74 10.42 -10.17
C GLU A 95 -6.12 9.74 -10.21
N SER A 96 -6.18 8.47 -10.61
CA SER A 96 -7.44 7.71 -10.63
C SER A 96 -7.91 7.28 -9.24
N GLN A 97 -7.12 7.51 -8.21
CA GLN A 97 -7.44 7.18 -6.82
C GLN A 97 -7.95 8.37 -6.03
N LEU A 98 -7.81 9.57 -6.58
CA LEU A 98 -8.35 10.78 -5.97
C LEU A 98 -9.88 10.80 -6.20
N PHE A 99 -10.64 10.92 -5.13
CA PHE A 99 -12.10 10.88 -5.19
C PHE A 99 -12.80 11.97 -4.39
N GLU A 100 -12.08 12.65 -3.51
CA GLU A 100 -12.59 13.78 -2.75
C GLU A 100 -12.63 15.06 -3.58
N ASP A 101 -13.43 16.03 -3.17
CA ASP A 101 -13.61 17.27 -3.93
C ASP A 101 -12.45 18.27 -3.79
N THR A 102 -11.63 18.13 -2.75
CA THR A 102 -10.50 19.02 -2.48
C THR A 102 -9.30 18.26 -1.96
N VAL A 103 -8.11 18.81 -2.16
CA VAL A 103 -6.85 18.27 -1.62
C VAL A 103 -6.92 18.09 -0.10
N GLU A 104 -7.52 19.05 0.61
CA GLU A 104 -7.71 18.97 2.05
C GLU A 104 -8.50 17.74 2.48
N LYS A 105 -9.65 17.47 1.84
CA LYS A 105 -10.49 16.30 2.14
C LYS A 105 -9.79 14.99 1.81
N GLU A 106 -9.06 14.93 0.70
CA GLU A 106 -8.28 13.77 0.30
C GLU A 106 -7.22 13.42 1.35
N ILE A 107 -6.49 14.43 1.85
CA ILE A 107 -5.52 14.27 2.95
C ILE A 107 -6.18 13.79 4.24
N GLU A 108 -7.39 14.26 4.56
CA GLU A 108 -8.12 13.88 5.77
C GLU A 108 -8.66 12.45 5.74
N PHE A 109 -8.90 11.89 4.58
CA PHE A 109 -9.56 10.58 4.43
C PHE A 109 -8.81 9.45 5.15
N GLY A 110 -7.51 9.31 4.92
CA GLY A 110 -6.70 8.29 5.58
C GLY A 110 -6.68 8.43 7.11
N PRO A 111 -6.31 9.59 7.66
CA PRO A 111 -6.32 9.85 9.10
C PRO A 111 -7.66 9.57 9.78
N LYS A 112 -8.77 9.99 9.19
CA LYS A 112 -10.13 9.70 9.71
C LYS A 112 -10.38 8.20 9.80
N ASN A 113 -10.05 7.45 8.76
CA ASN A 113 -10.23 6.00 8.73
C ASN A 113 -9.36 5.24 9.74
N PHE A 114 -8.18 5.77 10.05
CA PHE A 114 -7.24 5.15 11.01
C PHE A 114 -7.31 5.72 12.42
N ASN A 115 -8.30 6.56 12.74
CA ASN A 115 -8.45 7.24 14.03
C ASN A 115 -7.16 7.97 14.45
N MET A 116 -6.56 8.69 13.51
CA MET A 116 -5.39 9.53 13.76
C MET A 116 -5.82 10.97 14.09
N ASN A 117 -4.89 11.76 14.62
CA ASN A 117 -5.11 13.21 14.79
C ASN A 117 -5.13 13.88 13.40
N VAL A 118 -6.32 14.16 12.89
CA VAL A 118 -6.54 14.72 11.55
C VAL A 118 -5.84 16.08 11.42
N GLN A 119 -5.97 16.96 12.42
CA GLN A 119 -5.37 18.31 12.37
C GLN A 119 -3.85 18.22 12.26
N LYS A 120 -3.20 17.41 13.08
CA LYS A 120 -1.75 17.22 13.02
C LYS A 120 -1.29 16.71 11.65
N VAL A 121 -2.03 15.78 11.05
CA VAL A 121 -1.67 15.26 9.72
C VAL A 121 -1.86 16.32 8.64
N LYS A 122 -2.93 17.13 8.72
CA LYS A 122 -3.17 18.25 7.80
C LYS A 122 -2.03 19.27 7.86
N ASP A 123 -1.65 19.68 9.07
CA ASP A 123 -0.57 20.66 9.27
C ASP A 123 0.74 20.14 8.67
N THR A 124 1.10 18.88 8.97
CA THR A 124 2.28 18.24 8.40
C THR A 124 2.22 18.15 6.87
N ALA A 125 1.09 17.73 6.31
CA ALA A 125 0.92 17.62 4.86
C ALA A 125 0.99 18.99 4.17
N PHE A 126 0.42 20.03 4.79
CA PHE A 126 0.50 21.38 4.28
C PHE A 126 1.93 21.90 4.22
N ASP A 127 2.70 21.71 5.30
CA ASP A 127 4.12 22.07 5.33
C ASP A 127 4.92 21.35 4.24
N MET A 128 4.70 20.04 4.07
CA MET A 128 5.33 19.27 3.01
C MET A 128 4.98 19.77 1.60
N LEU A 129 3.72 20.15 1.36
CA LEU A 129 3.28 20.71 0.08
C LEU A 129 3.95 22.06 -0.20
N LEU A 130 4.11 22.91 0.81
CA LEU A 130 4.84 24.18 0.68
C LEU A 130 6.33 23.95 0.37
N GLU A 131 6.97 22.97 1.01
CA GLU A 131 8.36 22.58 0.71
C GLU A 131 8.52 22.09 -0.73
N LEU A 132 7.50 21.39 -1.28
CA LEU A 132 7.46 20.96 -2.68
C LEU A 132 7.15 22.11 -3.66
N GLY A 133 6.94 23.34 -3.20
CA GLY A 133 6.72 24.52 -4.03
C GLY A 133 5.26 24.80 -4.38
N PHE A 134 4.31 24.12 -3.75
CA PHE A 134 2.88 24.45 -3.92
C PHE A 134 2.54 25.77 -3.25
N SER A 135 1.52 26.47 -3.77
CA SER A 135 1.03 27.71 -3.21
C SER A 135 0.20 27.47 -1.94
N ARG A 136 0.04 28.50 -1.11
CA ARG A 136 -0.70 28.42 0.17
C ARG A 136 -2.17 28.03 0.03
N ASN A 137 -2.77 28.21 -1.13
CA ASN A 137 -4.15 27.84 -1.40
C ASN A 137 -4.32 26.39 -1.89
N VAL A 138 -3.25 25.59 -1.91
CA VAL A 138 -3.27 24.21 -2.43
C VAL A 138 -4.34 23.35 -1.79
N MET A 139 -4.58 23.50 -0.48
CA MET A 139 -5.56 22.70 0.27
C MET A 139 -7.01 22.91 -0.20
N SER A 140 -7.32 24.07 -0.73
CA SER A 140 -8.66 24.40 -1.24
C SER A 140 -8.84 24.09 -2.73
N LEU A 141 -7.78 23.64 -3.41
CA LEU A 141 -7.88 23.30 -4.83
C LEU A 141 -8.79 22.06 -5.02
N SER A 142 -9.59 22.10 -6.08
CA SER A 142 -10.44 20.98 -6.49
C SER A 142 -9.70 20.10 -7.50
N ASP A 143 -9.77 18.79 -7.32
CA ASP A 143 -9.21 17.81 -8.26
C ASP A 143 -10.00 17.70 -9.57
N ARG A 144 -11.21 18.31 -9.61
CA ARG A 144 -12.09 18.26 -10.77
C ARG A 144 -11.88 19.47 -11.68
N LYS A 145 -10.88 19.37 -12.56
CA LYS A 145 -10.83 20.14 -13.81
C LYS A 145 -10.41 19.24 -14.96
#